data_a30d2cdb21970966572d097a101e6650
#
_entry.id   a30d2cdb21970966572d097a101e6650
#
_cell.length_a   1.000
_cell.length_b   1.000
_cell.length_c   1.000
_cell.angle_alpha   90.00
_cell.angle_beta   90.00
_cell.angle_gamma   90.00
#
_symmetry.space_group_name_H-M   'P 1'
#
loop_
_entity.id
_entity.type
_entity.pdbx_description
1 polymer ?
#
loop_
_entity_poly.entity_id
_entity_poly.type
_entity_poly.pdbx_seq_one_letter_code
_entity_poly.pdbx_strand_id
1 'polypeptide(L)'
;MTGADRVTRQQFIQIASPIVGEQLATDLLDLFNQIALLHYEEAESTGFLVLGRSESHSLQTPVIQFTTPIDIGDIRAVRKMLQISEQRLRLLCAGRMVYGFATGVDQQGTLTIQFQKHGMWEVRQAGSVVLQVNELAFSTITKDCLMQVFERVFGPMPSIQSEHLWDLVEAAKRQVRGTNVLITTEAAAEADRLGSQCIRLIPVPLTPALMERLTSIDGTVIMDTRGICHGIGAILDGAVSPRGDRTRGGRYNSALMYIDSSVSPSVIIVVSQNGTVDLVSKPITSPVMK
;
A
#
# COMPACT_ATOMS: atom_id res chain seq x y z
N MET A 1 -3.15 -3.27 -13.70
CA MET A 1 -1.71 -3.21 -14.00
C MET A 1 -1.52 -2.23 -15.15
N THR A 2 -0.92 -1.09 -14.90
CA THR A 2 -0.68 -0.04 -15.92
C THR A 2 0.45 -0.48 -16.87
N GLY A 3 0.59 0.20 -18.04
CA GLY A 3 1.69 -0.10 -18.96
C GLY A 3 3.08 0.12 -18.33
N ALA A 4 3.21 1.10 -17.44
CA ALA A 4 4.43 1.40 -16.71
C ALA A 4 4.82 0.29 -15.70
N ASP A 5 3.85 -0.28 -14.99
CA ASP A 5 4.04 -1.47 -14.12
C ASP A 5 4.68 -2.64 -14.89
N ARG A 6 4.18 -2.86 -16.09
CA ARG A 6 4.63 -3.98 -16.93
C ARG A 6 6.08 -3.81 -17.38
N VAL A 7 6.47 -2.57 -17.70
CA VAL A 7 7.85 -2.24 -18.11
C VAL A 7 8.80 -2.41 -16.94
N THR A 8 8.49 -1.86 -15.79
CA THR A 8 9.32 -1.98 -14.57
C THR A 8 9.47 -3.43 -14.12
N ARG A 9 8.37 -4.21 -14.13
CA ARG A 9 8.40 -5.64 -13.81
C ARG A 9 9.29 -6.42 -14.77
N GLN A 10 9.16 -6.21 -16.08
CA GLN A 10 10.02 -6.85 -17.07
C GLN A 10 11.49 -6.48 -16.89
N GLN A 11 11.79 -5.21 -16.67
CA GLN A 11 13.17 -4.76 -16.45
C GLN A 11 13.79 -5.39 -15.20
N PHE A 12 13.07 -5.43 -14.08
CA PHE A 12 13.59 -6.07 -12.87
C PHE A 12 13.85 -7.56 -13.09
N ILE A 13 12.90 -8.30 -13.67
CA ILE A 13 13.06 -9.72 -13.97
C ILE A 13 14.28 -9.93 -14.88
N GLN A 14 14.45 -9.13 -15.91
CA GLN A 14 15.59 -9.22 -16.83
C GLN A 14 16.95 -9.00 -16.11
N ILE A 15 17.01 -8.06 -15.15
CA ILE A 15 18.22 -7.77 -14.37
C ILE A 15 18.51 -8.85 -13.33
N ALA A 16 17.50 -9.35 -12.64
CA ALA A 16 17.65 -10.27 -11.51
C ALA A 16 17.72 -11.74 -11.89
N SER A 17 17.07 -12.15 -13.01
CA SER A 17 17.01 -13.55 -13.43
C SER A 17 18.37 -14.22 -13.64
N PRO A 18 19.40 -13.55 -14.16
CA PRO A 18 20.74 -14.16 -14.29
C PRO A 18 21.38 -14.52 -12.94
N ILE A 19 20.89 -13.93 -11.85
CA ILE A 19 21.43 -14.11 -10.50
C ILE A 19 20.60 -15.13 -9.72
N VAL A 20 19.27 -15.00 -9.73
CA VAL A 20 18.39 -15.80 -8.87
C VAL A 20 17.42 -16.72 -9.62
N GLY A 21 17.37 -16.64 -10.94
CA GLY A 21 16.36 -17.33 -11.77
C GLY A 21 15.07 -16.51 -11.93
N GLU A 22 14.32 -16.77 -12.98
CA GLU A 22 13.16 -15.95 -13.38
C GLU A 22 12.01 -16.02 -12.38
N GLN A 23 11.67 -17.23 -11.91
CA GLN A 23 10.58 -17.41 -10.95
C GLN A 23 10.87 -16.65 -9.65
N LEU A 24 12.09 -16.80 -9.09
CA LEU A 24 12.45 -16.13 -7.87
C LEU A 24 12.57 -14.61 -8.06
N ALA A 25 13.06 -14.15 -9.20
CA ALA A 25 13.09 -12.72 -9.54
C ALA A 25 11.68 -12.12 -9.53
N THR A 26 10.69 -12.84 -10.03
CA THR A 26 9.29 -12.42 -10.01
C THR A 26 8.76 -12.30 -8.58
N ASP A 27 9.00 -13.30 -7.74
CA ASP A 27 8.59 -13.30 -6.34
C ASP A 27 9.28 -12.18 -5.53
N LEU A 28 10.57 -11.96 -5.77
CA LEU A 28 11.37 -10.94 -5.09
C LEU A 28 10.91 -9.52 -5.40
N LEU A 29 10.48 -9.24 -6.63
CA LEU A 29 9.92 -7.94 -6.97
C LEU A 29 8.73 -7.61 -6.08
N ASP A 30 7.79 -8.56 -5.96
CA ASP A 30 6.58 -8.36 -5.16
C ASP A 30 6.93 -8.23 -3.66
N LEU A 31 7.93 -8.97 -3.17
CA LEU A 31 8.41 -8.86 -1.78
C LEU A 31 9.13 -7.52 -1.51
N PHE A 32 9.98 -7.06 -2.42
CA PHE A 32 10.65 -5.76 -2.26
C PHE A 32 9.66 -4.60 -2.27
N ASN A 33 8.62 -4.67 -3.10
CA ASN A 33 7.53 -3.71 -3.08
C ASN A 33 6.80 -3.71 -1.74
N GLN A 34 6.46 -4.88 -1.20
CA GLN A 34 5.84 -5.01 0.12
C GLN A 34 6.75 -4.47 1.24
N ILE A 35 8.04 -4.80 1.22
CA ILE A 35 9.03 -4.27 2.18
C ILE A 35 9.11 -2.75 2.10
N ALA A 36 9.17 -2.19 0.88
CA ALA A 36 9.24 -0.75 0.66
C ALA A 36 8.01 0.01 1.18
N LEU A 37 6.85 -0.64 1.13
CA LEU A 37 5.58 -0.09 1.62
C LEU A 37 5.37 -0.29 3.13
N LEU A 38 6.17 -1.13 3.79
CA LEU A 38 5.98 -1.46 5.20
C LEU A 38 6.61 -0.40 6.11
N HIS A 39 5.79 0.27 6.91
CA HIS A 39 6.28 1.10 8.02
C HIS A 39 6.63 0.25 9.23
N TYR A 40 7.72 0.60 9.89
CA TYR A 40 8.10 0.03 11.17
C TYR A 40 8.39 1.17 12.15
N GLU A 41 7.63 1.26 13.24
CA GLU A 41 7.78 2.28 14.30
C GLU A 41 7.88 3.73 13.75
N GLU A 42 7.02 4.09 12.81
CA GLU A 42 6.98 5.40 12.15
C GLU A 42 8.25 5.75 11.34
N ALA A 43 9.22 4.82 11.23
CA ALA A 43 10.41 5.03 10.42
C ALA A 43 10.17 4.72 8.94
N GLU A 44 10.74 5.54 8.06
CA GLU A 44 10.72 5.29 6.63
C GLU A 44 11.45 3.99 6.25
N SER A 45 11.02 3.38 5.15
CA SER A 45 11.64 2.18 4.62
C SER A 45 12.96 2.51 3.94
N THR A 46 14.03 2.56 4.73
CA THR A 46 15.40 2.79 4.25
C THR A 46 16.28 1.58 4.55
N GLY A 47 17.35 1.40 3.78
CA GLY A 47 18.33 0.38 4.02
C GLY A 47 18.89 -0.26 2.76
N PHE A 48 19.88 -1.13 2.94
CA PHE A 48 20.62 -1.77 1.85
C PHE A 48 20.62 -3.30 2.01
N LEU A 49 20.28 -3.99 0.92
CA LEU A 49 20.31 -5.44 0.84
C LEU A 49 21.15 -5.85 -0.38
N VAL A 50 22.08 -6.78 -0.20
CA VAL A 50 22.84 -7.40 -1.29
C VAL A 50 22.19 -8.72 -1.64
N LEU A 51 21.76 -8.85 -2.89
CA LEU A 51 21.16 -10.05 -3.45
C LEU A 51 22.19 -10.83 -4.26
N GLY A 52 22.39 -12.09 -3.96
CA GLY A 52 23.28 -12.99 -4.66
C GLY A 52 22.67 -14.37 -4.88
N ARG A 53 23.42 -15.24 -5.57
CA ARG A 53 23.01 -16.62 -5.85
C ARG A 53 22.95 -17.47 -4.58
N SER A 54 22.01 -18.40 -4.52
CA SER A 54 21.82 -19.31 -3.39
C SER A 54 23.04 -20.21 -3.11
N GLU A 55 23.82 -20.54 -4.13
CA GLU A 55 24.97 -21.48 -4.02
C GLU A 55 26.33 -20.78 -3.96
N SER A 56 26.35 -19.46 -3.94
CA SER A 56 27.62 -18.75 -4.07
C SER A 56 28.30 -18.56 -2.71
N HIS A 57 29.43 -19.23 -2.52
CA HIS A 57 30.48 -18.78 -1.60
C HIS A 57 31.02 -17.37 -1.97
N SER A 58 30.44 -16.73 -2.97
CA SER A 58 30.81 -15.42 -3.52
C SER A 58 30.19 -14.23 -2.79
N LEU A 59 29.26 -14.46 -1.86
CA LEU A 59 28.82 -13.40 -0.97
C LEU A 59 29.86 -13.20 0.12
N GLN A 60 30.09 -11.95 0.48
CA GLN A 60 31.07 -11.55 1.49
C GLN A 60 30.87 -12.36 2.79
N THR A 61 31.96 -12.64 3.50
CA THR A 61 31.89 -13.19 4.85
C THR A 61 31.14 -12.21 5.73
N PRO A 62 30.02 -12.62 6.35
CA PRO A 62 29.25 -11.73 7.19
C PRO A 62 30.07 -11.30 8.42
N VAL A 63 29.99 -10.03 8.78
CA VAL A 63 30.51 -9.51 10.06
C VAL A 63 29.51 -9.77 11.20
N ILE A 64 28.22 -9.92 10.86
CA ILE A 64 27.16 -10.37 11.76
C ILE A 64 26.43 -11.48 11.03
N GLN A 65 26.49 -12.69 11.57
CA GLN A 65 25.81 -13.85 11.00
C GLN A 65 24.62 -14.24 11.88
N PHE A 66 23.48 -14.50 11.25
CA PHE A 66 22.31 -15.03 11.97
C PHE A 66 22.49 -16.52 12.24
N THR A 67 22.16 -16.97 13.43
CA THR A 67 22.16 -18.40 13.78
C THR A 67 21.15 -19.19 12.95
N THR A 68 20.04 -18.55 12.62
CA THR A 68 19.01 -19.08 11.72
C THR A 68 18.72 -18.04 10.64
N PRO A 69 18.94 -18.36 9.36
CA PRO A 69 18.59 -17.45 8.27
C PRO A 69 17.09 -17.11 8.26
N ILE A 70 16.76 -15.91 7.84
CA ILE A 70 15.39 -15.39 7.77
C ILE A 70 14.90 -15.53 6.33
N ASP A 71 13.73 -16.12 6.10
CA ASP A 71 13.10 -16.08 4.76
C ASP A 71 12.70 -14.64 4.44
N ILE A 72 13.03 -14.16 3.24
CA ILE A 72 12.72 -12.79 2.79
C ILE A 72 11.21 -12.52 2.76
N GLY A 73 10.38 -13.56 2.73
CA GLY A 73 8.92 -13.49 2.86
C GLY A 73 8.46 -13.09 4.27
N ASP A 74 9.33 -13.22 5.31
CA ASP A 74 9.09 -12.55 6.58
C ASP A 74 9.45 -11.05 6.45
N ILE A 75 8.63 -10.34 5.70
CA ILE A 75 8.84 -8.92 5.37
C ILE A 75 9.00 -8.03 6.60
N ARG A 76 8.39 -8.40 7.74
CA ARG A 76 8.51 -7.63 9.00
C ARG A 76 9.88 -7.80 9.62
N ALA A 77 10.40 -9.03 9.70
CA ALA A 77 11.73 -9.28 10.20
C ALA A 77 12.80 -8.64 9.31
N VAL A 78 12.67 -8.78 7.98
CA VAL A 78 13.57 -8.15 7.01
C VAL A 78 13.53 -6.63 7.13
N ARG A 79 12.34 -6.03 7.22
CA ARG A 79 12.18 -4.58 7.39
C ARG A 79 12.84 -4.07 8.67
N LYS A 80 12.72 -4.82 9.76
CA LYS A 80 13.42 -4.51 11.02
C LYS A 80 14.94 -4.55 10.86
N MET A 81 15.47 -5.54 10.15
CA MET A 81 16.91 -5.65 9.91
C MET A 81 17.43 -4.54 8.98
N LEU A 82 16.62 -4.09 8.03
CA LEU A 82 16.98 -2.98 7.15
C LEU A 82 17.22 -1.66 7.89
N GLN A 83 16.62 -1.45 9.07
CA GLN A 83 16.84 -0.22 9.86
C GLN A 83 18.29 -0.01 10.30
N ILE A 84 19.03 -1.11 10.53
CA ILE A 84 20.43 -1.05 10.92
C ILE A 84 21.38 -1.18 9.73
N SER A 85 20.85 -1.41 8.53
CA SER A 85 21.65 -1.48 7.32
C SER A 85 21.92 -0.09 6.75
N GLU A 86 23.14 0.12 6.30
CA GLU A 86 23.62 1.36 5.70
C GLU A 86 24.55 1.06 4.51
N GLN A 87 25.03 2.08 3.84
CA GLN A 87 25.90 1.91 2.67
C GLN A 87 27.13 1.02 2.93
N ARG A 88 27.65 1.05 4.16
CA ARG A 88 28.84 0.25 4.56
C ARG A 88 28.48 -1.06 5.26
N LEU A 89 27.28 -1.17 5.83
CA LEU A 89 26.80 -2.38 6.50
C LEU A 89 25.52 -2.84 5.82
N ARG A 90 25.59 -3.85 4.96
CA ARG A 90 24.48 -4.27 4.12
C ARG A 90 23.94 -5.62 4.53
N LEU A 91 22.63 -5.77 4.45
CA LEU A 91 21.96 -7.05 4.70
C LEU A 91 22.26 -8.02 3.55
N LEU A 92 22.64 -9.26 3.87
CA LEU A 92 23.00 -10.28 2.88
C LEU A 92 21.83 -11.21 2.61
N CYS A 93 21.47 -11.36 1.34
CA CYS A 93 20.41 -12.26 0.88
C CYS A 93 20.94 -13.19 -0.22
N ALA A 94 20.86 -14.50 0.01
CA ALA A 94 21.19 -15.53 -0.97
C ALA A 94 19.92 -16.26 -1.39
N GLY A 95 19.51 -16.08 -2.64
CA GLY A 95 18.19 -16.55 -3.08
C GLY A 95 17.06 -15.96 -2.24
N ARG A 96 16.36 -16.79 -1.46
CA ARG A 96 15.30 -16.35 -0.55
C ARG A 96 15.75 -16.09 0.89
N MET A 97 16.97 -16.44 1.24
CA MET A 97 17.42 -16.47 2.63
C MET A 97 18.30 -15.28 2.96
N VAL A 98 17.94 -14.54 3.99
CA VAL A 98 18.71 -13.45 4.59
C VAL A 98 19.48 -14.04 5.78
N TYR A 99 20.81 -13.92 5.80
CA TYR A 99 21.63 -14.65 6.73
C TYR A 99 22.60 -13.81 7.56
N GLY A 100 22.64 -12.52 7.34
CA GLY A 100 23.49 -11.64 8.14
C GLY A 100 23.79 -10.31 7.50
N PHE A 101 24.81 -9.64 8.02
CA PHE A 101 25.30 -8.37 7.49
C PHE A 101 26.77 -8.48 7.12
N ALA A 102 27.17 -7.80 6.05
CA ALA A 102 28.58 -7.63 5.69
C ALA A 102 28.91 -6.18 5.42
N THR A 103 30.21 -5.87 5.59
CA THR A 103 30.80 -4.60 5.16
C THR A 103 31.49 -4.82 3.82
N GLY A 104 31.35 -3.90 2.90
CA GLY A 104 32.09 -3.95 1.64
C GLY A 104 31.41 -3.26 0.47
N VAL A 105 32.05 -3.34 -0.68
CA VAL A 105 31.57 -2.80 -1.95
C VAL A 105 30.80 -3.85 -2.76
N ASP A 106 30.07 -3.40 -3.75
CA ASP A 106 29.34 -4.27 -4.68
C ASP A 106 30.28 -5.29 -5.33
N GLN A 107 29.88 -6.57 -5.26
CA GLN A 107 30.64 -7.65 -5.89
C GLN A 107 30.09 -7.95 -7.27
N GLN A 108 30.97 -8.44 -8.15
CA GLN A 108 30.54 -8.92 -9.46
C GLN A 108 29.58 -10.10 -9.31
N GLY A 109 28.43 -10.05 -10.01
CA GLY A 109 27.40 -11.10 -9.92
C GLY A 109 26.42 -10.93 -8.76
N THR A 110 26.43 -9.77 -8.10
CA THR A 110 25.41 -9.39 -7.10
C THR A 110 24.65 -8.14 -7.53
N LEU A 111 23.47 -7.95 -6.94
CA LEU A 111 22.70 -6.71 -7.01
C LEU A 111 22.60 -6.09 -5.61
N THR A 112 22.67 -4.78 -5.53
CA THR A 112 22.34 -4.06 -4.32
C THR A 112 20.94 -3.46 -4.49
N ILE A 113 20.05 -3.82 -3.58
CA ILE A 113 18.71 -3.23 -3.46
C ILE A 113 18.81 -2.16 -2.38
N GLN A 114 18.57 -0.92 -2.76
CA GLN A 114 18.54 0.21 -1.83
C GLN A 114 17.13 0.70 -1.64
N PHE A 115 16.59 0.57 -0.44
CA PHE A 115 15.34 1.18 -0.02
C PHE A 115 15.64 2.63 0.36
N GLN A 116 14.96 3.59 -0.26
CA GLN A 116 15.27 5.02 -0.13
C GLN A 116 14.29 5.73 0.79
N LYS A 117 13.03 5.46 0.59
CA LYS A 117 11.90 5.95 1.39
C LYS A 117 10.67 5.09 1.11
N HIS A 118 9.58 5.41 1.77
CA HIS A 118 8.33 4.69 1.59
C HIS A 118 7.96 4.49 0.12
N GLY A 119 7.73 3.24 -0.28
CA GLY A 119 7.36 2.83 -1.63
C GLY A 119 8.43 3.08 -2.71
N MET A 120 9.62 3.57 -2.35
CA MET A 120 10.70 3.84 -3.29
C MET A 120 11.94 3.02 -2.99
N TRP A 121 12.42 2.33 -4.00
CA TRP A 121 13.66 1.59 -3.93
C TRP A 121 14.34 1.52 -5.29
N GLU A 122 15.61 1.18 -5.30
CA GLU A 122 16.39 1.08 -6.53
C GLU A 122 17.26 -0.16 -6.55
N VAL A 123 17.57 -0.62 -7.75
CA VAL A 123 18.54 -1.67 -8.02
C VAL A 123 19.83 -1.04 -8.47
N ARG A 124 20.91 -1.41 -7.83
CA ARG A 124 22.27 -1.00 -8.21
C ARG A 124 23.08 -2.21 -8.62
N GLN A 125 23.88 -2.05 -9.67
CA GLN A 125 24.84 -3.01 -10.13
C GLN A 125 26.18 -2.33 -10.35
N ALA A 126 27.25 -2.88 -9.78
CA ALA A 126 28.59 -2.30 -9.84
C ALA A 126 28.62 -0.80 -9.48
N GLY A 127 27.84 -0.39 -8.45
CA GLY A 127 27.75 0.98 -7.97
C GLY A 127 26.82 1.91 -8.76
N SER A 128 26.34 1.50 -9.93
CA SER A 128 25.45 2.31 -10.77
C SER A 128 23.98 1.91 -10.57
N VAL A 129 23.08 2.87 -10.58
CA VAL A 129 21.64 2.62 -10.58
C VAL A 129 21.22 2.09 -11.94
N VAL A 130 20.62 0.89 -11.97
CA VAL A 130 20.15 0.25 -13.20
C VAL A 130 18.62 0.20 -13.28
N LEU A 131 17.93 0.38 -12.16
CA LEU A 131 16.47 0.45 -12.10
C LEU A 131 16.05 1.26 -10.88
N GLN A 132 15.04 2.12 -11.05
CA GLN A 132 14.33 2.78 -9.94
C GLN A 132 12.88 2.33 -9.95
N VAL A 133 12.37 2.00 -8.77
CA VAL A 133 11.00 1.56 -8.56
C VAL A 133 10.32 2.54 -7.61
N ASN A 134 9.13 3.01 -8.01
CA ASN A 134 8.27 3.85 -7.20
C ASN A 134 6.88 3.23 -7.16
N GLU A 135 6.63 2.38 -6.17
CA GLU A 135 5.33 1.74 -5.97
C GLU A 135 4.20 2.73 -5.68
N LEU A 136 4.52 3.88 -5.08
CA LEU A 136 3.52 4.92 -4.84
C LEU A 136 2.98 5.52 -6.15
N ALA A 137 3.79 5.55 -7.20
CA ALA A 137 3.33 5.99 -8.51
C ALA A 137 2.31 5.03 -9.13
N PHE A 138 2.32 3.76 -8.72
CA PHE A 138 1.44 2.70 -9.22
C PHE A 138 0.21 2.47 -8.33
N SER A 139 0.28 2.81 -7.05
CA SER A 139 -0.86 2.72 -6.11
C SER A 139 -1.76 3.97 -6.12
N THR A 140 -1.47 4.92 -6.99
CA THR A 140 -2.30 6.13 -7.12
C THR A 140 -3.58 5.78 -7.85
N ILE A 141 -4.72 5.90 -7.15
CA ILE A 141 -6.03 5.82 -7.79
C ILE A 141 -6.13 6.91 -8.84
N THR A 142 -6.33 6.52 -10.08
CA THR A 142 -6.62 7.47 -11.15
C THR A 142 -8.08 7.90 -11.10
N LYS A 143 -8.37 9.09 -11.59
CA LYS A 143 -9.73 9.59 -11.69
C LYS A 143 -10.63 8.61 -12.44
N ASP A 144 -10.16 8.07 -13.56
CA ASP A 144 -10.92 7.11 -14.37
C ASP A 144 -11.26 5.84 -13.59
N CYS A 145 -10.31 5.30 -12.82
CA CYS A 145 -10.55 4.13 -11.98
C CYS A 145 -11.61 4.43 -10.90
N LEU A 146 -11.51 5.59 -10.25
CA LEU A 146 -12.50 6.03 -9.25
C LEU A 146 -13.89 6.18 -9.87
N MET A 147 -13.97 6.85 -11.04
CA MET A 147 -15.24 7.07 -11.73
C MET A 147 -15.89 5.74 -12.15
N GLN A 148 -15.12 4.79 -12.66
CA GLN A 148 -15.63 3.45 -13.00
C GLN A 148 -16.19 2.72 -11.76
N VAL A 149 -15.55 2.86 -10.60
CA VAL A 149 -16.07 2.26 -9.36
C VAL A 149 -17.34 2.97 -8.90
N PHE A 150 -17.39 4.30 -8.97
CA PHE A 150 -18.57 5.07 -8.60
C PHE A 150 -19.77 4.76 -9.51
N GLU A 151 -19.56 4.76 -10.81
CA GLU A 151 -20.63 4.40 -11.77
C GLU A 151 -21.15 2.99 -11.54
N ARG A 152 -20.27 2.05 -11.24
CA ARG A 152 -20.64 0.67 -10.95
C ARG A 152 -21.45 0.54 -9.65
N VAL A 153 -21.08 1.30 -8.59
CA VAL A 153 -21.70 1.16 -7.26
C VAL A 153 -22.94 2.03 -7.11
N PHE A 154 -22.90 3.25 -7.63
CA PHE A 154 -23.94 4.25 -7.44
C PHE A 154 -24.79 4.53 -8.70
N GLY A 155 -24.39 3.98 -9.85
CA GLY A 155 -24.97 4.29 -11.14
C GLY A 155 -24.39 5.58 -11.76
N PRO A 156 -24.92 5.99 -12.92
CA PRO A 156 -24.46 7.19 -13.62
C PRO A 156 -24.59 8.45 -12.77
N MET A 157 -23.53 9.26 -12.74
CA MET A 157 -23.48 10.53 -12.01
C MET A 157 -23.27 11.72 -12.96
N PRO A 158 -23.83 12.91 -12.63
CA PRO A 158 -23.50 14.14 -13.33
C PRO A 158 -22.00 14.45 -13.26
N SER A 159 -21.41 14.95 -14.35
CA SER A 159 -19.96 15.25 -14.41
C SER A 159 -19.50 16.20 -13.31
N ILE A 160 -20.29 17.24 -12.99
CA ILE A 160 -19.98 18.19 -11.90
C ILE A 160 -19.88 17.48 -10.56
N GLN A 161 -20.75 16.52 -10.28
CA GLN A 161 -20.71 15.74 -9.04
C GLN A 161 -19.48 14.83 -8.99
N SER A 162 -19.15 14.19 -10.09
CA SER A 162 -17.98 13.33 -10.21
C SER A 162 -16.67 14.10 -10.02
N GLU A 163 -16.57 15.29 -10.62
CA GLU A 163 -15.44 16.21 -10.44
C GLU A 163 -15.29 16.61 -8.98
N HIS A 164 -16.38 17.02 -8.36
CA HIS A 164 -16.38 17.42 -6.96
C HIS A 164 -15.92 16.28 -6.04
N LEU A 165 -16.43 15.05 -6.23
CA LEU A 165 -16.00 13.90 -5.44
C LEU A 165 -14.52 13.56 -5.66
N TRP A 166 -14.01 13.71 -6.90
CA TRP A 166 -12.59 13.55 -7.18
C TRP A 166 -11.74 14.56 -6.41
N ASP A 167 -12.12 15.84 -6.42
CA ASP A 167 -11.41 16.89 -5.68
C ASP A 167 -11.37 16.62 -4.17
N LEU A 168 -12.45 16.08 -3.62
CA LEU A 168 -12.50 15.67 -2.21
C LEU A 168 -11.56 14.49 -1.92
N VAL A 169 -11.51 13.49 -2.81
CA VAL A 169 -10.58 12.35 -2.68
C VAL A 169 -9.13 12.82 -2.78
N GLU A 170 -8.81 13.71 -3.71
CA GLU A 170 -7.47 14.30 -3.83
C GLU A 170 -7.09 15.10 -2.58
N ALA A 171 -8.04 15.76 -1.93
CA ALA A 171 -7.80 16.44 -0.67
C ALA A 171 -7.53 15.45 0.47
N ALA A 172 -8.29 14.35 0.55
CA ALA A 172 -8.09 13.30 1.55
C ALA A 172 -6.74 12.60 1.41
N LYS A 173 -6.24 12.44 0.18
CA LYS A 173 -4.92 11.83 -0.11
C LYS A 173 -3.75 12.62 0.49
N ARG A 174 -3.91 13.89 0.81
CA ARG A 174 -2.87 14.72 1.44
C ARG A 174 -2.66 14.43 2.92
N GLN A 175 -3.45 13.52 3.51
CA GLN A 175 -3.31 13.15 4.91
C GLN A 175 -2.08 12.30 5.20
N VAL A 176 -1.24 12.79 6.11
CA VAL A 176 0.01 12.12 6.52
C VAL A 176 -0.26 10.94 7.46
N ARG A 177 -1.30 11.02 8.27
CA ARG A 177 -1.64 9.99 9.28
C ARG A 177 -2.54 8.87 8.75
N GLY A 178 -2.97 9.00 7.51
CA GLY A 178 -3.96 8.12 6.90
C GLY A 178 -5.38 8.38 7.41
N THR A 179 -6.37 8.03 6.59
CA THR A 179 -7.80 8.22 6.89
C THR A 179 -8.65 7.26 6.07
N ASN A 180 -9.90 7.09 6.49
CA ASN A 180 -10.93 6.46 5.67
C ASN A 180 -11.98 7.50 5.27
N VAL A 181 -12.48 7.41 4.05
CA VAL A 181 -13.63 8.18 3.58
C VAL A 181 -14.69 7.21 3.10
N LEU A 182 -15.79 7.12 3.83
CA LEU A 182 -16.97 6.34 3.45
C LEU A 182 -17.89 7.21 2.61
N ILE A 183 -18.15 6.78 1.40
CA ILE A 183 -19.13 7.37 0.49
C ILE A 183 -20.30 6.39 0.36
N THR A 184 -21.50 6.81 0.71
CA THR A 184 -22.69 5.95 0.66
C THR A 184 -23.95 6.76 0.38
N THR A 185 -24.94 6.12 -0.24
CA THR A 185 -26.26 6.74 -0.47
C THR A 185 -27.02 7.00 0.84
N GLU A 186 -26.69 6.25 1.90
CA GLU A 186 -27.37 6.30 3.20
C GLU A 186 -26.50 6.95 4.30
N ALA A 187 -25.70 7.96 3.94
CA ALA A 187 -24.71 8.56 4.84
C ALA A 187 -25.29 9.09 6.16
N ALA A 188 -26.49 9.69 6.13
CA ALA A 188 -27.17 10.17 7.34
C ALA A 188 -27.60 9.02 8.26
N ALA A 189 -28.26 8.01 7.69
CA ALA A 189 -28.70 6.84 8.45
C ALA A 189 -27.51 6.05 9.00
N GLU A 190 -26.41 6.01 8.27
CA GLU A 190 -25.21 5.32 8.69
C GLU A 190 -24.47 6.05 9.84
N ALA A 191 -24.39 7.38 9.77
CA ALA A 191 -23.87 8.17 10.87
C ALA A 191 -24.72 8.01 12.14
N ASP A 192 -26.05 7.90 11.99
CA ASP A 192 -26.97 7.61 13.10
C ASP A 192 -26.81 6.19 13.64
N ARG A 193 -26.65 5.19 12.78
CA ARG A 193 -26.44 3.77 13.14
C ARG A 193 -25.19 3.58 13.99
N LEU A 194 -24.10 4.22 13.61
CA LEU A 194 -22.83 4.13 14.33
C LEU A 194 -22.86 4.78 15.72
N GLY A 195 -23.83 5.65 15.99
CA GLY A 195 -24.14 6.16 17.31
C GLY A 195 -22.94 6.79 18.02
N SER A 196 -22.54 6.21 19.17
CA SER A 196 -21.39 6.71 19.96
C SER A 196 -20.02 6.47 19.30
N GLN A 197 -19.96 5.69 18.24
CA GLN A 197 -18.73 5.45 17.48
C GLN A 197 -18.53 6.48 16.36
N CYS A 198 -19.36 7.52 16.27
CA CYS A 198 -19.32 8.56 15.25
C CYS A 198 -19.68 9.92 15.84
N ILE A 199 -18.93 10.95 15.53
CA ILE A 199 -19.32 12.33 15.78
C ILE A 199 -20.25 12.75 14.65
N ARG A 200 -21.56 12.77 14.93
CA ARG A 200 -22.57 13.19 13.95
C ARG A 200 -22.53 14.68 13.72
N LEU A 201 -22.73 15.09 12.49
CA LEU A 201 -22.75 16.48 12.07
C LEU A 201 -24.13 16.90 11.61
N ILE A 202 -24.47 18.17 11.77
CA ILE A 202 -25.47 18.81 10.91
C ILE A 202 -24.88 18.73 9.51
N PRO A 203 -25.64 18.20 8.51
CA PRO A 203 -25.10 17.99 7.16
C PRO A 203 -24.42 19.23 6.59
N VAL A 204 -23.15 19.06 6.17
CA VAL A 204 -22.34 20.18 5.66
C VAL A 204 -21.72 19.81 4.32
N PRO A 205 -21.89 20.65 3.26
CA PRO A 205 -21.18 20.46 2.00
C PRO A 205 -19.66 20.55 2.21
N LEU A 206 -18.93 19.54 1.73
CA LEU A 206 -17.49 19.55 1.84
C LEU A 206 -16.86 20.37 0.71
N THR A 207 -15.84 21.14 1.09
CA THR A 207 -14.86 21.68 0.16
C THR A 207 -13.55 20.89 0.29
N PRO A 208 -12.64 20.90 -0.69
CA PRO A 208 -11.34 20.27 -0.56
C PRO A 208 -10.57 20.69 0.71
N ALA A 209 -10.60 21.99 1.04
CA ALA A 209 -9.94 22.51 2.25
C ALA A 209 -10.58 21.99 3.55
N LEU A 210 -11.91 21.83 3.59
CA LEU A 210 -12.59 21.26 4.75
C LEU A 210 -12.34 19.74 4.83
N MET A 211 -12.35 19.01 3.72
CA MET A 211 -12.02 17.59 3.67
C MET A 211 -10.63 17.33 4.24
N GLU A 212 -9.63 18.10 3.83
CA GLU A 212 -8.27 17.97 4.34
C GLU A 212 -8.18 18.15 5.86
N ARG A 213 -8.97 19.08 6.42
CA ARG A 213 -9.04 19.28 7.87
C ARG A 213 -9.76 18.15 8.59
N LEU A 214 -10.91 17.71 8.08
CA LEU A 214 -11.72 16.67 8.72
C LEU A 214 -11.00 15.31 8.70
N THR A 215 -10.29 15.01 7.65
CA THR A 215 -9.50 13.76 7.53
C THR A 215 -8.25 13.73 8.40
N SER A 216 -7.87 14.85 9.06
CA SER A 216 -6.81 14.85 10.08
C SER A 216 -7.25 14.22 11.42
N ILE A 217 -8.55 14.07 11.63
CA ILE A 217 -9.12 13.39 12.80
C ILE A 217 -9.01 11.87 12.55
N ASP A 218 -8.59 11.12 13.57
CA ASP A 218 -8.56 9.66 13.45
C ASP A 218 -9.98 9.09 13.27
N GLY A 219 -10.09 8.06 12.43
CA GLY A 219 -11.36 7.43 12.07
C GLY A 219 -11.78 7.75 10.64
N THR A 220 -13.08 7.59 10.37
CA THR A 220 -13.69 7.70 9.05
C THR A 220 -14.52 8.97 8.90
N VAL A 221 -14.37 9.65 7.77
CA VAL A 221 -15.32 10.69 7.33
C VAL A 221 -16.46 10.01 6.57
N ILE A 222 -17.71 10.28 6.96
CA ILE A 222 -18.91 9.73 6.31
C ILE A 222 -19.58 10.83 5.50
N MET A 223 -19.67 10.62 4.20
CA MET A 223 -20.34 11.55 3.28
C MET A 223 -21.25 10.85 2.28
N ASP A 224 -22.21 11.59 1.75
CA ASP A 224 -23.07 11.12 0.67
C ASP A 224 -22.40 11.28 -0.71
N THR A 225 -23.05 10.78 -1.75
CA THR A 225 -22.57 10.88 -3.14
C THR A 225 -22.52 12.31 -3.69
N ARG A 226 -23.12 13.29 -2.99
CA ARG A 226 -23.06 14.73 -3.35
C ARG A 226 -21.92 15.47 -2.64
N GLY A 227 -21.13 14.76 -1.81
CA GLY A 227 -20.06 15.36 -1.02
C GLY A 227 -20.56 16.09 0.23
N ILE A 228 -21.75 15.75 0.74
CA ILE A 228 -22.25 16.27 2.00
C ILE A 228 -21.80 15.35 3.14
N CYS A 229 -21.11 15.91 4.14
CA CYS A 229 -20.64 15.19 5.30
C CYS A 229 -21.73 15.10 6.38
N HIS A 230 -21.89 13.89 6.91
CA HIS A 230 -22.86 13.57 7.97
C HIS A 230 -22.20 13.12 9.27
N GLY A 231 -20.93 12.67 9.21
CA GLY A 231 -20.21 12.19 10.39
C GLY A 231 -18.70 12.17 10.19
N ILE A 232 -17.97 12.28 11.30
CA ILE A 232 -16.50 12.26 11.34
C ILE A 232 -16.00 11.42 12.50
N GLY A 233 -14.73 10.98 12.40
CA GLY A 233 -14.10 10.17 13.44
C GLY A 233 -14.81 8.83 13.65
N ALA A 234 -15.52 8.33 12.66
CA ALA A 234 -16.31 7.11 12.78
C ALA A 234 -15.40 5.87 12.84
N ILE A 235 -15.71 4.97 13.78
CA ILE A 235 -15.13 3.64 13.86
C ILE A 235 -16.06 2.71 13.08
N LEU A 236 -15.60 2.22 11.93
CA LEU A 236 -16.38 1.31 11.10
C LEU A 236 -16.45 -0.05 11.78
N ASP A 237 -17.65 -0.57 11.92
CA ASP A 237 -17.94 -1.92 12.42
C ASP A 237 -18.30 -2.88 11.30
N GLY A 238 -18.15 -4.17 11.53
CA GLY A 238 -18.52 -5.21 10.58
C GLY A 238 -18.07 -6.59 11.03
N ALA A 239 -18.65 -7.63 10.43
CA ALA A 239 -18.22 -9.00 10.66
C ALA A 239 -16.84 -9.24 10.03
N VAL A 240 -16.08 -10.19 10.58
CA VAL A 240 -14.77 -10.59 10.04
C VAL A 240 -14.93 -10.98 8.57
N SER A 241 -14.21 -10.26 7.71
CA SER A 241 -14.23 -10.51 6.27
C SER A 241 -13.28 -11.66 5.89
N PRO A 242 -13.72 -12.62 5.08
CA PRO A 242 -12.84 -13.65 4.52
C PRO A 242 -11.80 -13.06 3.54
N ARG A 243 -12.00 -11.83 3.08
CA ARG A 243 -11.08 -11.09 2.22
C ARG A 243 -10.01 -10.34 3.01
N GLY A 244 -10.03 -10.44 4.34
CA GLY A 244 -9.07 -9.77 5.21
C GLY A 244 -7.63 -10.18 4.88
N ASP A 245 -6.75 -9.19 4.82
CA ASP A 245 -5.34 -9.36 4.51
C ASP A 245 -4.49 -8.94 5.72
N ARG A 246 -3.78 -9.90 6.31
CA ARG A 246 -2.92 -9.65 7.48
C ARG A 246 -1.71 -8.76 7.18
N THR A 247 -1.35 -8.63 5.92
CA THR A 247 -0.25 -7.75 5.47
C THR A 247 -0.69 -6.29 5.37
N ARG A 248 -2.00 -6.05 5.29
CA ARG A 248 -2.61 -4.72 5.21
C ARG A 248 -2.94 -4.18 6.60
N GLY A 249 -2.90 -2.88 6.74
CA GLY A 249 -3.17 -2.21 8.02
C GLY A 249 -4.62 -2.34 8.50
N GLY A 250 -4.85 -1.97 9.76
CA GLY A 250 -6.17 -2.05 10.40
C GLY A 250 -7.26 -1.27 9.67
N ARG A 251 -6.95 -0.10 9.08
CA ARG A 251 -7.90 0.73 8.32
C ARG A 251 -8.45 0.01 7.09
N TYR A 252 -7.58 -0.67 6.34
CA TYR A 252 -7.99 -1.46 5.18
C TYR A 252 -8.89 -2.63 5.59
N ASN A 253 -8.49 -3.36 6.63
CA ASN A 253 -9.27 -4.52 7.09
C ASN A 253 -10.63 -4.10 7.68
N SER A 254 -10.71 -3.01 8.44
CA SER A 254 -12.00 -2.49 8.92
C SER A 254 -12.90 -1.99 7.78
N ALA A 255 -12.32 -1.38 6.74
CA ALA A 255 -13.06 -1.01 5.55
C ALA A 255 -13.65 -2.23 4.81
N LEU A 256 -12.88 -3.34 4.70
CA LEU A 256 -13.37 -4.59 4.13
C LEU A 256 -14.51 -5.19 4.96
N MET A 257 -14.33 -5.26 6.30
CA MET A 257 -15.34 -5.80 7.20
C MET A 257 -16.65 -5.01 7.10
N TYR A 258 -16.55 -3.69 7.07
CA TYR A 258 -17.69 -2.80 6.88
C TYR A 258 -18.39 -3.04 5.54
N ILE A 259 -17.66 -3.00 4.42
CA ILE A 259 -18.21 -3.16 3.07
C ILE A 259 -18.89 -4.52 2.90
N ASP A 260 -18.31 -5.59 3.42
CA ASP A 260 -18.90 -6.93 3.31
C ASP A 260 -20.19 -7.07 4.13
N SER A 261 -20.30 -6.33 5.24
CA SER A 261 -21.47 -6.32 6.12
C SER A 261 -22.55 -5.30 5.69
N SER A 262 -22.15 -4.23 4.98
CA SER A 262 -23.08 -3.16 4.56
C SER A 262 -24.10 -3.66 3.55
N VAL A 263 -25.36 -3.24 3.68
CA VAL A 263 -26.41 -3.51 2.68
C VAL A 263 -26.55 -2.40 1.65
N SER A 264 -26.15 -1.18 1.99
CA SER A 264 -26.28 0.00 1.14
C SER A 264 -25.10 0.11 0.15
N PRO A 265 -25.35 0.69 -1.06
CA PRO A 265 -24.28 1.03 -1.99
C PRO A 265 -23.24 1.89 -1.28
N SER A 266 -22.01 1.42 -1.22
CA SER A 266 -20.94 2.07 -0.46
C SER A 266 -19.59 1.85 -1.12
N VAL A 267 -18.74 2.87 -1.06
CA VAL A 267 -17.32 2.83 -1.43
C VAL A 267 -16.52 3.45 -0.29
N ILE A 268 -15.43 2.81 0.10
CA ILE A 268 -14.50 3.39 1.07
C ILE A 268 -13.19 3.67 0.37
N ILE A 269 -12.75 4.91 0.48
CA ILE A 269 -11.40 5.34 0.11
C ILE A 269 -10.55 5.15 1.36
N VAL A 270 -9.58 4.26 1.31
CA VAL A 270 -8.61 4.03 2.39
C VAL A 270 -7.33 4.75 2.02
N VAL A 271 -7.00 5.80 2.73
CA VAL A 271 -5.70 6.47 2.63
C VAL A 271 -4.84 5.95 3.77
N SER A 272 -3.76 5.26 3.44
CA SER A 272 -2.82 4.73 4.42
C SER A 272 -1.80 5.80 4.82
N GLN A 273 -1.19 5.67 6.00
CA GLN A 273 -0.12 6.59 6.47
C GLN A 273 1.04 6.70 5.49
N ASN A 274 1.21 5.69 4.69
CA ASN A 274 2.24 5.56 3.68
C ASN A 274 1.89 6.21 2.33
N GLY A 275 0.75 6.91 2.23
CA GLY A 275 0.31 7.55 1.00
C GLY A 275 -0.32 6.61 -0.02
N THR A 276 -0.42 5.29 0.26
CA THR A 276 -1.19 4.39 -0.61
C THR A 276 -2.68 4.65 -0.46
N VAL A 277 -3.39 4.55 -1.57
CA VAL A 277 -4.83 4.77 -1.61
C VAL A 277 -5.51 3.55 -2.19
N ASP A 278 -6.44 2.98 -1.46
CA ASP A 278 -7.22 1.82 -1.87
C ASP A 278 -8.70 2.16 -2.02
N LEU A 279 -9.33 1.55 -3.01
CA LEU A 279 -10.79 1.57 -3.18
C LEU A 279 -11.37 0.25 -2.69
N VAL A 280 -12.19 0.32 -1.66
CA VAL A 280 -12.89 -0.83 -1.12
C VAL A 280 -14.37 -0.72 -1.46
N SER A 281 -14.88 -1.69 -2.21
CA SER A 281 -16.30 -1.82 -2.56
C SER A 281 -16.70 -3.30 -2.60
N LYS A 282 -18.00 -3.59 -2.66
CA LYS A 282 -18.46 -4.97 -2.86
C LYS A 282 -17.90 -5.55 -4.16
N PRO A 283 -17.48 -6.82 -4.14
CA PRO A 283 -17.10 -7.52 -5.35
C PRO A 283 -18.28 -7.64 -6.32
N ILE A 284 -17.97 -7.74 -7.60
CA ILE A 284 -18.98 -8.05 -8.62
C ILE A 284 -19.43 -9.49 -8.37
N THR A 285 -20.64 -9.67 -7.88
CA THR A 285 -21.31 -10.98 -8.00
C THR A 285 -21.75 -11.11 -9.45
N SER A 286 -20.98 -11.85 -10.26
CA SER A 286 -21.52 -12.28 -11.56
C SER A 286 -22.82 -13.02 -11.30
N PRO A 287 -23.92 -12.70 -11.99
CA PRO A 287 -25.14 -13.49 -11.86
C PRO A 287 -24.77 -14.91 -12.26
N VAL A 288 -24.90 -15.86 -11.31
CA VAL A 288 -24.87 -17.29 -11.62
C VAL A 288 -26.02 -17.49 -12.58
N MET A 289 -25.73 -17.70 -13.87
CA MET A 289 -26.71 -18.16 -14.82
C MET A 289 -27.22 -19.52 -14.29
N LYS A 290 -28.48 -19.51 -13.84
CA LYS A 290 -29.22 -20.72 -13.56
C LYS A 290 -29.67 -21.37 -14.86
#